data_c4062d08d22fca1338d4a565f38678e5
#
_entry.id   c4062d08d22fca1338d4a565f38678e5
#
_cell.length_a   1.000
_cell.length_b   1.000
_cell.length_c   1.000
_cell.angle_alpha   90.00
_cell.angle_beta   90.00
_cell.angle_gamma   90.00
#
_symmetry.space_group_name_H-M   'P 1'
#
loop_
_entity.id
_entity.type
_entity.pdbx_description
1 polymer ?
#
loop_
_entity_poly.entity_id
_entity_poly.type
_entity_poly.pdbx_seq_one_letter_code
_entity_poly.pdbx_strand_id
1 'polypeptide(L)'
;MILAALLGGCAGRLTFQSVTPGAPEEITATLTRPPGRGPFPAVVLLHGCGGVSPQLTRWARWLADRGHAALVVDSFGPRKVAGDCLPDSPDDIPLTARFDDAMGALRWLQSQPFIRPDRVAAMGFSQGGVYAISVINGPSLERAQRRGVKLPEPGFAAAVGVYPGGCFSLVKQLVVRPLLVLIGEADDWTPAAICKEMTDSMRARGAEASIVIYPGAFHYFDVEGQRLEVLPHVDNNSRPGGRGATVSYQAEAAAGAFRQVESFLGAHLAR
;
A
#
# COMPACT_ATOMS: atom_id res chain seq x y z
N MET A 1 -32.98 -29.27 -3.49
CA MET A 1 -31.48 -29.15 -3.57
C MET A 1 -31.18 -27.90 -4.37
N ILE A 2 -30.87 -26.80 -3.69
CA ILE A 2 -30.45 -25.54 -4.34
C ILE A 2 -28.93 -25.60 -4.38
N LEU A 3 -28.40 -25.72 -5.59
CA LEU A 3 -26.97 -25.68 -5.89
C LEU A 3 -26.48 -24.24 -5.66
N ALA A 4 -25.85 -23.96 -4.52
CA ALA A 4 -25.15 -22.71 -4.29
C ALA A 4 -23.94 -22.67 -5.23
N ALA A 5 -24.06 -21.94 -6.33
CA ALA A 5 -22.93 -21.61 -7.18
C ALA A 5 -21.97 -20.74 -6.36
N LEU A 6 -20.83 -21.30 -6.02
CA LEU A 6 -19.68 -20.57 -5.52
C LEU A 6 -19.17 -19.63 -6.64
N LEU A 7 -19.70 -18.43 -6.71
CA LEU A 7 -19.17 -17.35 -7.54
C LEU A 7 -17.93 -16.82 -6.85
N GLY A 8 -16.80 -17.48 -7.02
CA GLY A 8 -15.50 -16.95 -6.65
C GLY A 8 -15.27 -15.62 -7.37
N GLY A 9 -14.76 -14.61 -6.65
CA GLY A 9 -14.44 -13.32 -7.24
C GLY A 9 -13.48 -13.48 -8.42
N CYS A 10 -13.85 -12.96 -9.59
CA CYS A 10 -13.01 -13.01 -10.79
C CYS A 10 -11.81 -12.07 -10.62
N ALA A 11 -10.60 -12.63 -10.68
CA ALA A 11 -9.38 -11.83 -10.84
C ALA A 11 -9.13 -11.60 -12.34
N GLY A 12 -8.97 -10.33 -12.75
CA GLY A 12 -8.71 -9.95 -14.15
C GLY A 12 -7.49 -9.01 -14.25
N ARG A 13 -6.60 -9.26 -15.21
CA ARG A 13 -5.54 -8.31 -15.59
C ARG A 13 -6.16 -7.19 -16.42
N LEU A 14 -5.66 -5.97 -16.19
CA LEU A 14 -6.07 -4.77 -16.92
C LEU A 14 -4.90 -3.79 -17.02
N THR A 15 -5.07 -2.75 -17.79
CA THR A 15 -4.16 -1.60 -17.85
C THR A 15 -4.90 -0.30 -17.58
N PHE A 16 -4.18 0.70 -17.10
CA PHE A 16 -4.66 2.07 -16.94
C PHE A 16 -3.51 3.07 -17.15
N GLN A 17 -3.83 4.34 -17.35
CA GLN A 17 -2.82 5.38 -17.51
C GLN A 17 -2.41 5.98 -16.17
N SER A 18 -1.11 6.13 -15.90
CA SER A 18 -0.59 6.95 -14.81
C SER A 18 -1.06 8.41 -14.96
N VAL A 19 -0.92 9.21 -13.91
CA VAL A 19 -1.27 10.63 -13.98
C VAL A 19 -0.07 11.53 -14.30
N THR A 20 1.04 10.99 -14.77
CA THR A 20 2.28 11.72 -15.07
C THR A 20 2.01 12.80 -16.12
N PRO A 21 2.25 14.07 -15.81
CA PRO A 21 1.97 15.17 -16.74
C PRO A 21 2.81 15.08 -18.01
N GLY A 22 2.15 15.19 -19.15
CA GLY A 22 2.79 15.19 -20.46
C GLY A 22 3.32 13.85 -20.97
N ALA A 23 3.47 12.85 -20.08
CA ALA A 23 3.99 11.53 -20.43
C ALA A 23 3.32 10.43 -19.59
N PRO A 24 1.99 10.23 -19.70
CA PRO A 24 1.32 9.15 -18.98
C PRO A 24 1.84 7.80 -19.47
N GLU A 25 2.09 6.88 -18.54
CA GLU A 25 2.55 5.53 -18.82
C GLU A 25 1.41 4.54 -18.65
N GLU A 26 1.37 3.51 -19.48
CA GLU A 26 0.44 2.40 -19.32
C GLU A 26 0.92 1.48 -18.21
N ILE A 27 0.13 1.38 -17.14
CA ILE A 27 0.43 0.60 -15.94
C ILE A 27 -0.46 -0.64 -15.92
N THR A 28 0.13 -1.80 -15.64
CA THR A 28 -0.63 -3.04 -15.46
C THR A 28 -1.14 -3.19 -14.03
N ALA A 29 -2.29 -3.84 -13.90
CA ALA A 29 -2.87 -4.16 -12.61
C ALA A 29 -3.67 -5.46 -12.65
N THR A 30 -3.90 -6.03 -11.46
CA THR A 30 -4.83 -7.16 -11.29
C THR A 30 -5.98 -6.71 -10.39
N LEU A 31 -7.20 -6.78 -10.91
CA LEU A 31 -8.42 -6.48 -10.16
C LEU A 31 -9.02 -7.78 -9.64
N THR A 32 -9.27 -7.82 -8.33
CA THR A 32 -10.09 -8.86 -7.68
C THR A 32 -11.37 -8.22 -7.18
N ARG A 33 -12.53 -8.75 -7.57
CA ARG A 33 -13.83 -8.18 -7.23
C ARG A 33 -14.59 -9.09 -6.27
N PRO A 34 -15.35 -8.51 -5.32
CA PRO A 34 -16.38 -9.26 -4.59
C PRO A 34 -17.42 -9.88 -5.55
N PRO A 35 -18.10 -10.95 -5.14
CA PRO A 35 -19.27 -11.42 -5.88
C PRO A 35 -20.38 -10.36 -5.87
N GLY A 36 -21.16 -10.28 -6.95
CA GLY A 36 -22.28 -9.34 -7.09
C GLY A 36 -22.01 -8.19 -8.06
N ARG A 37 -22.94 -7.23 -8.07
CA ARG A 37 -22.93 -6.13 -9.05
C ARG A 37 -22.24 -4.86 -8.55
N GLY A 38 -22.13 -4.67 -7.23
CA GLY A 38 -21.65 -3.42 -6.62
C GLY A 38 -22.74 -2.34 -6.53
N PRO A 39 -22.42 -1.05 -6.39
CA PRO A 39 -21.05 -0.55 -6.34
C PRO A 39 -20.32 -0.89 -5.03
N PHE A 40 -19.06 -1.30 -5.15
CA PHE A 40 -18.20 -1.70 -4.04
C PHE A 40 -17.28 -0.56 -3.58
N PRO A 41 -16.93 -0.49 -2.29
CA PRO A 41 -15.71 0.19 -1.88
C PRO A 41 -14.49 -0.53 -2.47
N ALA A 42 -13.35 0.16 -2.57
CA ALA A 42 -12.17 -0.42 -3.19
C ALA A 42 -10.88 -0.11 -2.42
N VAL A 43 -9.85 -0.94 -2.64
CA VAL A 43 -8.51 -0.75 -2.10
C VAL A 43 -7.49 -0.90 -3.23
N VAL A 44 -6.65 0.13 -3.40
CA VAL A 44 -5.47 0.08 -4.26
C VAL A 44 -4.33 -0.51 -3.46
N LEU A 45 -3.76 -1.63 -3.92
CA LEU A 45 -2.65 -2.34 -3.27
C LEU A 45 -1.33 -2.01 -3.96
N LEU A 46 -0.36 -1.51 -3.19
CA LEU A 46 0.94 -1.03 -3.65
C LEU A 46 2.04 -1.96 -3.13
N HIS A 47 2.79 -2.56 -4.04
CA HIS A 47 3.86 -3.52 -3.72
C HIS A 47 5.09 -2.87 -3.07
N GLY A 48 5.93 -3.67 -2.39
CA GLY A 48 7.24 -3.28 -1.89
C GLY A 48 8.29 -3.10 -2.99
N CYS A 49 9.53 -2.90 -2.59
CA CYS A 49 10.66 -2.75 -3.50
C CYS A 49 10.96 -4.01 -4.35
N GLY A 50 10.48 -5.19 -3.96
CA GLY A 50 10.61 -6.43 -4.74
C GLY A 50 9.57 -6.63 -5.84
N GLY A 51 8.67 -5.67 -6.08
CA GLY A 51 7.59 -5.81 -7.07
C GLY A 51 6.37 -6.57 -6.54
N VAL A 52 5.50 -6.99 -7.47
CA VAL A 52 4.26 -7.73 -7.15
C VAL A 52 4.59 -9.14 -6.67
N SER A 53 4.04 -9.51 -5.52
CA SER A 53 4.27 -10.80 -4.86
C SER A 53 2.97 -11.57 -4.59
N PRO A 54 3.03 -12.88 -4.28
CA PRO A 54 1.86 -13.67 -3.87
C PRO A 54 1.12 -13.11 -2.64
N GLN A 55 1.82 -12.42 -1.74
CA GLN A 55 1.26 -11.71 -0.59
C GLN A 55 0.14 -10.75 -1.02
N LEU A 56 0.37 -9.93 -2.05
CA LEU A 56 -0.65 -8.98 -2.52
C LEU A 56 -1.88 -9.70 -3.09
N THR A 57 -1.68 -10.84 -3.75
CA THR A 57 -2.80 -11.67 -4.23
C THR A 57 -3.62 -12.22 -3.05
N ARG A 58 -2.97 -12.62 -1.96
CA ARG A 58 -3.64 -13.06 -0.73
C ARG A 58 -4.46 -11.93 -0.11
N TRP A 59 -3.89 -10.73 0.04
CA TRP A 59 -4.59 -9.55 0.53
C TRP A 59 -5.76 -9.16 -0.38
N ALA A 60 -5.57 -9.21 -1.71
CA ALA A 60 -6.63 -8.87 -2.66
C ALA A 60 -7.83 -9.82 -2.55
N ARG A 61 -7.59 -11.12 -2.41
CA ARG A 61 -8.66 -12.12 -2.19
C ARG A 61 -9.36 -11.89 -0.86
N TRP A 62 -8.59 -11.69 0.22
CA TRP A 62 -9.12 -11.44 1.55
C TRP A 62 -10.00 -10.18 1.60
N LEU A 63 -9.62 -9.11 0.90
CA LEU A 63 -10.43 -7.89 0.75
C LEU A 63 -11.71 -8.15 -0.04
N ALA A 64 -11.62 -8.92 -1.14
CA ALA A 64 -12.79 -9.26 -1.95
C ALA A 64 -13.82 -10.10 -1.18
N ASP A 65 -13.36 -11.05 -0.37
CA ASP A 65 -14.21 -11.86 0.52
C ASP A 65 -14.96 -11.00 1.57
N ARG A 66 -14.47 -9.76 1.81
CA ARG A 66 -15.03 -8.77 2.75
C ARG A 66 -15.76 -7.62 2.05
N GLY A 67 -16.07 -7.79 0.77
CA GLY A 67 -16.87 -6.84 0.00
C GLY A 67 -16.12 -5.64 -0.55
N HIS A 68 -14.78 -5.64 -0.56
CA HIS A 68 -13.97 -4.58 -1.14
C HIS A 68 -13.36 -5.04 -2.48
N ALA A 69 -13.53 -4.28 -3.55
CA ALA A 69 -12.74 -4.50 -4.75
C ALA A 69 -11.26 -4.18 -4.46
N ALA A 70 -10.33 -5.02 -4.90
CA ALA A 70 -8.90 -4.84 -4.66
C ALA A 70 -8.16 -4.75 -5.99
N LEU A 71 -7.40 -3.67 -6.19
CA LEU A 71 -6.61 -3.42 -7.38
C LEU A 71 -5.11 -3.47 -7.03
N VAL A 72 -4.44 -4.57 -7.38
CA VAL A 72 -2.99 -4.71 -7.23
C VAL A 72 -2.31 -4.00 -8.39
N VAL A 73 -1.60 -2.91 -8.10
CA VAL A 73 -0.86 -2.13 -9.10
C VAL A 73 0.52 -2.71 -9.31
N ASP A 74 0.93 -2.90 -10.54
CA ASP A 74 2.27 -3.33 -10.92
C ASP A 74 3.02 -2.15 -11.56
N SER A 75 3.74 -1.40 -10.74
CA SER A 75 4.53 -0.25 -11.19
C SER A 75 5.83 -0.65 -11.89
N PHE A 76 6.29 -1.90 -11.71
CA PHE A 76 7.59 -2.37 -12.17
C PHE A 76 7.52 -3.14 -13.50
N GLY A 77 6.56 -4.04 -13.65
CA GLY A 77 6.46 -4.91 -14.83
C GLY A 77 6.45 -4.14 -16.17
N PRO A 78 5.60 -3.10 -16.36
CA PRO A 78 5.59 -2.31 -17.59
C PRO A 78 6.92 -1.60 -17.89
N ARG A 79 7.66 -1.25 -16.83
CA ARG A 79 8.97 -0.58 -16.93
C ARG A 79 10.14 -1.54 -17.00
N LYS A 80 9.88 -2.86 -16.93
CA LYS A 80 10.90 -3.94 -16.92
C LYS A 80 11.86 -3.84 -15.74
N VAL A 81 11.42 -3.30 -14.62
CA VAL A 81 12.19 -3.21 -13.38
C VAL A 81 12.10 -4.53 -12.66
N ALA A 82 13.22 -5.15 -12.34
CA ALA A 82 13.27 -6.42 -11.62
C ALA A 82 13.02 -6.24 -10.10
N GLY A 83 13.27 -5.04 -9.58
CA GLY A 83 13.16 -4.66 -8.18
C GLY A 83 14.20 -3.59 -7.83
N ASP A 84 13.90 -2.78 -6.81
CA ASP A 84 14.76 -1.69 -6.36
C ASP A 84 15.15 -1.80 -4.88
N CYS A 85 15.12 -3.03 -4.31
CA CYS A 85 15.59 -3.29 -2.96
C CYS A 85 17.13 -3.30 -2.82
N LEU A 86 17.86 -3.34 -3.95
CA LEU A 86 19.31 -3.38 -3.97
C LEU A 86 19.88 -1.98 -4.13
N PRO A 87 21.03 -1.70 -3.48
CA PRO A 87 21.74 -0.45 -3.68
C PRO A 87 22.20 -0.36 -5.15
N ASP A 88 22.19 0.85 -5.66
CA ASP A 88 22.62 1.12 -7.04
C ASP A 88 21.87 0.29 -8.10
N SER A 89 20.60 -0.04 -7.84
CA SER A 89 19.77 -0.71 -8.84
C SER A 89 19.73 0.15 -10.11
N PRO A 90 20.14 -0.39 -11.26
CA PRO A 90 20.07 0.34 -12.53
C PRO A 90 18.63 0.63 -12.97
N ASP A 91 17.67 0.01 -12.29
CA ASP A 91 16.24 0.05 -12.57
C ASP A 91 15.49 1.07 -11.69
N ASP A 92 16.20 2.07 -11.15
CA ASP A 92 15.58 3.09 -10.30
C ASP A 92 14.51 3.89 -11.07
N ILE A 93 13.28 3.82 -10.58
CA ILE A 93 12.20 4.63 -11.11
C ILE A 93 12.01 5.90 -10.28
N PRO A 94 11.71 7.05 -10.90
CA PRO A 94 11.47 8.27 -10.15
C PRO A 94 10.45 8.06 -9.04
N LEU A 95 10.76 8.54 -7.84
CA LEU A 95 9.84 8.44 -6.68
C LEU A 95 8.43 8.97 -6.99
N THR A 96 8.32 9.91 -7.93
CA THR A 96 7.05 10.45 -8.39
C THR A 96 6.25 9.46 -9.24
N ALA A 97 6.89 8.53 -9.94
CA ALA A 97 6.20 7.61 -10.86
C ALA A 97 5.21 6.71 -10.09
N ARG A 98 5.63 6.10 -8.99
CA ARG A 98 4.74 5.23 -8.19
C ARG A 98 3.59 5.98 -7.51
N PHE A 99 3.81 7.25 -7.15
CA PHE A 99 2.73 8.14 -6.70
C PHE A 99 1.73 8.39 -7.85
N ASP A 100 2.24 8.71 -9.03
CA ASP A 100 1.43 8.99 -10.22
C ASP A 100 0.65 7.74 -10.68
N ASP A 101 1.23 6.54 -10.53
CA ASP A 101 0.57 5.26 -10.77
C ASP A 101 -0.60 5.02 -9.79
N ALA A 102 -0.37 5.26 -8.49
CA ALA A 102 -1.42 5.11 -7.48
C ALA A 102 -2.59 6.07 -7.72
N MET A 103 -2.32 7.31 -8.13
CA MET A 103 -3.35 8.27 -8.50
C MET A 103 -4.05 7.88 -9.81
N GLY A 104 -3.33 7.30 -10.77
CA GLY A 104 -3.92 6.72 -11.99
C GLY A 104 -4.87 5.56 -11.68
N ALA A 105 -4.47 4.69 -10.76
CA ALA A 105 -5.29 3.58 -10.25
C ALA A 105 -6.59 4.08 -9.59
N LEU A 106 -6.49 5.12 -8.76
CA LEU A 106 -7.66 5.78 -8.16
C LEU A 106 -8.61 6.32 -9.23
N ARG A 107 -8.08 7.08 -10.20
CA ARG A 107 -8.87 7.62 -11.32
C ARG A 107 -9.57 6.52 -12.11
N TRP A 108 -8.86 5.43 -12.40
CA TRP A 108 -9.43 4.29 -13.11
C TRP A 108 -10.55 3.65 -12.31
N LEU A 109 -10.36 3.37 -11.01
CA LEU A 109 -11.40 2.81 -10.16
C LEU A 109 -12.65 3.70 -10.11
N GLN A 110 -12.46 5.01 -9.96
CA GLN A 110 -13.56 5.98 -9.91
C GLN A 110 -14.39 6.03 -11.21
N SER A 111 -13.80 5.66 -12.34
CA SER A 111 -14.51 5.58 -13.63
C SER A 111 -15.34 4.30 -13.79
N GLN A 112 -15.22 3.33 -12.86
CA GLN A 112 -15.90 2.05 -12.99
C GLN A 112 -17.31 2.10 -12.37
N PRO A 113 -18.38 1.68 -13.10
CA PRO A 113 -19.75 1.76 -12.59
C PRO A 113 -20.01 0.84 -11.37
N PHE A 114 -19.13 -0.12 -11.12
CA PHE A 114 -19.22 -1.05 -10.00
C PHE A 114 -18.40 -0.62 -8.78
N ILE A 115 -17.81 0.59 -8.77
CA ILE A 115 -17.04 1.14 -7.67
C ILE A 115 -17.74 2.37 -7.08
N ARG A 116 -17.68 2.51 -5.77
CA ARG A 116 -18.05 3.74 -5.05
C ARG A 116 -16.88 4.72 -5.15
N PRO A 117 -16.98 5.79 -5.95
CA PRO A 117 -15.82 6.64 -6.27
C PRO A 117 -15.25 7.38 -5.06
N ASP A 118 -16.07 7.61 -4.04
CA ASP A 118 -15.72 8.26 -2.78
C ASP A 118 -15.22 7.30 -1.68
N ARG A 119 -15.17 6.00 -1.97
CA ARG A 119 -14.83 4.93 -1.02
C ARG A 119 -13.66 4.08 -1.51
N VAL A 120 -12.55 4.74 -1.84
CA VAL A 120 -11.32 4.07 -2.29
C VAL A 120 -10.19 4.39 -1.30
N ALA A 121 -9.58 3.36 -0.72
CA ALA A 121 -8.41 3.48 0.13
C ALA A 121 -7.13 3.06 -0.61
N ALA A 122 -5.98 3.55 -0.16
CA ALA A 122 -4.67 3.03 -0.54
C ALA A 122 -4.15 2.12 0.56
N MET A 123 -3.53 1.00 0.21
CA MET A 123 -2.82 0.12 1.13
C MET A 123 -1.50 -0.30 0.49
N GLY A 124 -0.41 -0.17 1.23
CA GLY A 124 0.91 -0.49 0.68
C GLY A 124 1.82 -1.17 1.68
N PHE A 125 2.81 -1.90 1.16
CA PHE A 125 3.73 -2.73 1.92
C PHE A 125 5.16 -2.24 1.73
N SER A 126 5.92 -2.10 2.81
CA SER A 126 7.32 -1.66 2.76
C SER A 126 7.45 -0.33 1.98
N GLN A 127 8.19 -0.30 0.90
CA GLN A 127 8.27 0.86 0.01
C GLN A 127 6.87 1.27 -0.50
N GLY A 128 5.97 0.32 -0.83
CA GLY A 128 4.58 0.63 -1.16
C GLY A 128 3.81 1.31 -0.03
N GLY A 129 4.18 1.04 1.22
CA GLY A 129 3.58 1.67 2.40
C GLY A 129 3.84 3.18 2.46
N VAL A 130 5.04 3.64 2.09
CA VAL A 130 5.31 5.08 2.04
C VAL A 130 4.50 5.76 0.91
N TYR A 131 4.28 5.06 -0.22
CA TYR A 131 3.42 5.61 -1.28
C TYR A 131 1.96 5.66 -0.87
N ALA A 132 1.45 4.64 -0.14
CA ALA A 132 0.11 4.67 0.42
C ALA A 132 -0.08 5.87 1.38
N ILE A 133 0.92 6.20 2.19
CA ILE A 133 0.90 7.40 3.03
C ILE A 133 0.99 8.68 2.18
N SER A 134 1.85 8.68 1.15
CA SER A 134 2.11 9.87 0.32
C SER A 134 0.86 10.33 -0.45
N VAL A 135 -0.01 9.42 -0.90
CA VAL A 135 -1.21 9.78 -1.65
C VAL A 135 -2.32 10.41 -0.81
N ILE A 136 -2.17 10.43 0.51
CA ILE A 136 -3.04 11.18 1.45
C ILE A 136 -2.26 12.26 2.22
N ASN A 137 -1.01 12.51 1.86
CA ASN A 137 -0.13 13.46 2.54
C ASN A 137 -0.23 14.84 1.89
N GLY A 138 -0.61 15.87 2.64
CA GLY A 138 -0.83 17.23 2.12
C GLY A 138 0.34 17.78 1.30
N PRO A 139 1.57 17.85 1.85
CA PRO A 139 2.74 18.29 1.09
C PRO A 139 3.05 17.49 -0.18
N SER A 140 2.75 16.17 -0.19
CA SER A 140 2.94 15.34 -1.40
C SER A 140 1.91 15.66 -2.47
N LEU A 141 0.65 15.87 -2.08
CA LEU A 141 -0.44 16.29 -2.97
C LEU A 141 -0.15 17.66 -3.59
N GLU A 142 0.27 18.64 -2.78
CA GLU A 142 0.66 19.95 -3.27
C GLU A 142 1.85 19.89 -4.23
N ARG A 143 2.85 19.07 -3.95
CA ARG A 143 4.01 18.87 -4.84
C ARG A 143 3.56 18.27 -6.18
N ALA A 144 2.64 17.31 -6.17
CA ALA A 144 2.08 16.72 -7.38
C ALA A 144 1.32 17.77 -8.20
N GLN A 145 0.49 18.62 -7.56
CA GLN A 145 -0.22 19.71 -8.23
C GLN A 145 0.75 20.72 -8.84
N ARG A 146 1.84 21.10 -8.13
CA ARG A 146 2.88 21.97 -8.68
C ARG A 146 3.61 21.38 -9.89
N ARG A 147 3.68 20.03 -10.01
CA ARG A 147 4.17 19.35 -11.22
C ARG A 147 3.14 19.32 -12.36
N GLY A 148 1.93 19.83 -12.15
CA GLY A 148 0.85 19.81 -13.14
C GLY A 148 -0.01 18.53 -13.09
N VAL A 149 0.11 17.70 -12.06
CA VAL A 149 -0.75 16.52 -11.89
C VAL A 149 -2.17 16.96 -11.59
N LYS A 150 -3.12 16.51 -12.42
CA LYS A 150 -4.55 16.65 -12.14
C LYS A 150 -4.96 15.53 -11.19
N LEU A 151 -5.03 15.83 -9.90
CA LEU A 151 -5.41 14.86 -8.87
C LEU A 151 -6.86 14.39 -9.09
N PRO A 152 -7.17 13.09 -8.87
CA PRO A 152 -8.54 12.61 -8.85
C PRO A 152 -9.35 13.25 -7.72
N GLU A 153 -10.63 13.54 -8.00
CA GLU A 153 -11.59 14.04 -7.01
C GLU A 153 -12.83 13.14 -6.94
N PRO A 154 -13.22 12.71 -5.74
CA PRO A 154 -12.50 12.87 -4.48
C PRO A 154 -11.17 12.09 -4.47
N GLY A 155 -10.21 12.51 -3.61
CA GLY A 155 -8.97 11.76 -3.39
C GLY A 155 -9.21 10.44 -2.66
N PHE A 156 -8.15 9.74 -2.27
CA PHE A 156 -8.26 8.55 -1.43
C PHE A 156 -8.98 8.87 -0.11
N ALA A 157 -9.89 7.97 0.30
CA ALA A 157 -10.67 8.13 1.52
C ALA A 157 -9.85 7.84 2.80
N ALA A 158 -8.89 6.93 2.71
CA ALA A 158 -8.02 6.51 3.81
C ALA A 158 -6.76 5.83 3.28
N ALA A 159 -5.76 5.60 4.15
CA ALA A 159 -4.58 4.81 3.78
C ALA A 159 -4.13 3.85 4.89
N VAL A 160 -3.51 2.73 4.48
CA VAL A 160 -2.87 1.75 5.35
C VAL A 160 -1.42 1.56 4.89
N GLY A 161 -0.46 1.79 5.79
CA GLY A 161 0.95 1.47 5.58
C GLY A 161 1.34 0.24 6.40
N VAL A 162 1.74 -0.85 5.74
CA VAL A 162 2.21 -2.07 6.40
C VAL A 162 3.73 -2.08 6.35
N TYR A 163 4.36 -2.05 7.52
CA TYR A 163 5.81 -1.86 7.73
C TYR A 163 6.41 -0.85 6.73
N PRO A 164 5.87 0.41 6.69
CA PRO A 164 6.22 1.36 5.65
C PRO A 164 7.68 1.78 5.73
N GLY A 165 8.37 1.78 4.59
CA GLY A 165 9.68 2.41 4.47
C GLY A 165 9.58 3.93 4.54
N GLY A 166 10.68 4.62 4.86
CA GLY A 166 10.76 6.07 4.72
C GLY A 166 9.94 6.90 5.71
N CYS A 167 9.46 6.36 6.84
CA CYS A 167 8.75 7.12 7.88
C CYS A 167 9.53 8.39 8.31
N PHE A 168 10.85 8.34 8.31
CA PHE A 168 11.72 9.49 8.68
C PHE A 168 11.46 10.72 7.81
N SER A 169 11.16 10.54 6.53
CA SER A 169 10.87 11.65 5.61
C SER A 169 9.51 12.29 5.85
N LEU A 170 8.64 11.62 6.58
CA LEU A 170 7.25 11.99 6.83
C LEU A 170 6.99 12.53 8.25
N VAL A 171 7.96 12.47 9.16
CA VAL A 171 7.80 12.91 10.58
C VAL A 171 7.26 14.34 10.71
N LYS A 172 7.72 15.25 9.85
CA LYS A 172 7.31 16.67 9.84
C LYS A 172 6.14 16.95 8.88
N GLN A 173 5.59 15.93 8.24
CA GLN A 173 4.51 16.08 7.28
C GLN A 173 3.14 15.76 7.91
N LEU A 174 2.06 16.05 7.22
CA LEU A 174 0.70 15.86 7.73
C LEU A 174 -0.17 15.16 6.69
N VAL A 175 -0.83 14.10 7.11
CA VAL A 175 -1.87 13.46 6.30
C VAL A 175 -3.19 14.20 6.44
N VAL A 176 -3.97 14.24 5.37
CA VAL A 176 -5.27 14.94 5.27
C VAL A 176 -6.46 13.96 5.25
N ARG A 177 -6.17 12.68 5.40
CA ARG A 177 -7.14 11.58 5.50
C ARG A 177 -6.68 10.59 6.58
N PRO A 178 -7.58 9.73 7.09
CA PRO A 178 -7.24 8.72 8.08
C PRO A 178 -6.11 7.80 7.65
N LEU A 179 -5.17 7.54 8.57
CA LEU A 179 -4.00 6.68 8.38
C LEU A 179 -3.95 5.58 9.45
N LEU A 180 -3.72 4.35 9.01
CA LEU A 180 -3.31 3.22 9.86
C LEU A 180 -1.91 2.76 9.46
N VAL A 181 -1.00 2.65 10.45
CA VAL A 181 0.32 2.05 10.28
C VAL A 181 0.37 0.74 11.06
N LEU A 182 0.86 -0.33 10.42
CA LEU A 182 1.06 -1.65 11.00
C LEU A 182 2.53 -2.03 10.86
N ILE A 183 3.22 -2.35 11.95
CA ILE A 183 4.67 -2.57 11.90
C ILE A 183 5.12 -3.56 12.98
N GLY A 184 6.18 -4.31 12.70
CA GLY A 184 6.82 -5.19 13.67
C GLY A 184 7.73 -4.42 14.62
N GLU A 185 7.73 -4.79 15.92
CA GLU A 185 8.63 -4.20 16.92
C GLU A 185 10.10 -4.48 16.61
N ALA A 186 10.39 -5.71 16.12
CA ALA A 186 11.73 -6.16 15.77
C ALA A 186 12.13 -5.85 14.32
N ASP A 187 11.34 -5.05 13.61
CA ASP A 187 11.64 -4.67 12.23
C ASP A 187 12.89 -3.78 12.20
N ASP A 188 13.98 -4.37 11.72
CA ASP A 188 15.29 -3.71 11.62
C ASP A 188 15.55 -3.11 10.23
N TRP A 189 14.64 -3.28 9.30
CA TRP A 189 14.68 -2.65 7.99
C TRP A 189 13.98 -1.29 7.99
N THR A 190 12.77 -1.27 8.56
CA THR A 190 11.94 -0.07 8.70
C THR A 190 11.55 0.10 10.18
N PRO A 191 12.45 0.65 11.03
CA PRO A 191 12.29 0.62 12.47
C PRO A 191 10.98 1.24 12.98
N ALA A 192 10.28 0.49 13.84
CA ALA A 192 8.98 0.89 14.40
C ALA A 192 9.03 2.23 15.15
N ALA A 193 10.15 2.54 15.81
CA ALA A 193 10.33 3.78 16.56
C ALA A 193 10.14 5.03 15.69
N ILE A 194 10.68 5.02 14.47
CA ILE A 194 10.59 6.15 13.53
C ILE A 194 9.15 6.31 13.01
N CYS A 195 8.47 5.21 12.70
CA CYS A 195 7.07 5.24 12.28
C CYS A 195 6.14 5.67 13.43
N LYS A 196 6.48 5.31 14.67
CA LYS A 196 5.79 5.78 15.87
C LYS A 196 5.95 7.30 16.03
N GLU A 197 7.16 7.82 15.92
CA GLU A 197 7.45 9.26 15.98
C GLU A 197 6.64 10.02 14.90
N MET A 198 6.64 9.51 13.66
CA MET A 198 5.86 10.07 12.57
C MET A 198 4.36 10.13 12.93
N THR A 199 3.80 9.03 13.38
CA THR A 199 2.36 8.92 13.68
C THR A 199 1.99 9.81 14.88
N ASP A 200 2.80 9.82 15.93
CA ASP A 200 2.58 10.67 17.10
C ASP A 200 2.68 12.17 16.75
N SER A 201 3.63 12.54 15.89
CA SER A 201 3.76 13.91 15.37
C SER A 201 2.55 14.34 14.52
N MET A 202 2.01 13.44 13.70
CA MET A 202 0.78 13.69 12.93
C MET A 202 -0.44 13.88 13.84
N ARG A 203 -0.61 12.99 14.83
CA ARG A 203 -1.71 13.07 15.82
C ARG A 203 -1.65 14.33 16.65
N ALA A 204 -0.46 14.73 17.13
CA ALA A 204 -0.27 15.96 17.89
C ALA A 204 -0.69 17.22 17.11
N ARG A 205 -0.70 17.13 15.78
CA ARG A 205 -1.13 18.22 14.87
C ARG A 205 -2.55 18.02 14.33
N GLY A 206 -3.35 17.12 14.94
CA GLY A 206 -4.77 16.92 14.66
C GLY A 206 -5.09 15.96 13.51
N ALA A 207 -4.11 15.26 12.95
CA ALA A 207 -4.41 14.22 11.95
C ALA A 207 -5.00 12.96 12.60
N GLU A 208 -5.91 12.32 11.91
CA GLU A 208 -6.41 11.00 12.27
C GLU A 208 -5.40 9.94 11.82
N ALA A 209 -4.43 9.64 12.69
CA ALA A 209 -3.36 8.69 12.41
C ALA A 209 -3.20 7.72 13.58
N SER A 210 -3.07 6.43 13.27
CA SER A 210 -2.90 5.35 14.25
C SER A 210 -1.77 4.42 13.85
N ILE A 211 -1.16 3.78 14.85
CA ILE A 211 -0.10 2.79 14.66
C ILE A 211 -0.35 1.60 15.57
N VAL A 212 -0.15 0.40 15.03
CA VAL A 212 -0.11 -0.86 15.79
C VAL A 212 1.27 -1.46 15.60
N ILE A 213 1.97 -1.70 16.73
CA ILE A 213 3.28 -2.32 16.77
C ILE A 213 3.12 -3.76 17.28
N TYR A 214 3.56 -4.74 16.50
CA TYR A 214 3.45 -6.15 16.82
C TYR A 214 4.70 -6.64 17.55
N PRO A 215 4.59 -7.09 18.82
CA PRO A 215 5.74 -7.53 19.61
C PRO A 215 6.54 -8.63 18.92
N GLY A 216 7.87 -8.45 18.86
CA GLY A 216 8.82 -9.40 18.29
C GLY A 216 8.68 -9.71 16.81
N ALA A 217 7.77 -9.05 16.09
CA ALA A 217 7.59 -9.25 14.66
C ALA A 217 8.66 -8.50 13.86
N PHE A 218 9.17 -9.15 12.82
CA PHE A 218 10.11 -8.59 11.85
C PHE A 218 9.39 -8.05 10.61
N HIS A 219 10.15 -7.51 9.67
CA HIS A 219 9.65 -7.20 8.33
C HIS A 219 9.07 -8.46 7.67
N TYR A 220 8.06 -8.33 6.82
CA TYR A 220 7.33 -9.45 6.18
C TYR A 220 6.54 -10.35 7.16
N PHE A 221 6.16 -9.85 8.34
CA PHE A 221 5.41 -10.64 9.32
C PHE A 221 4.10 -11.26 8.77
N ASP A 222 3.56 -10.73 7.69
CA ASP A 222 2.34 -11.21 7.03
C ASP A 222 2.59 -12.05 5.76
N VAL A 223 3.86 -12.28 5.39
CA VAL A 223 4.24 -13.11 4.23
C VAL A 223 4.28 -14.57 4.63
N GLU A 224 3.19 -15.28 4.36
CA GLU A 224 3.05 -16.69 4.74
C GLU A 224 4.15 -17.56 4.12
N GLY A 225 4.76 -18.41 4.94
CA GLY A 225 5.88 -19.26 4.54
C GLY A 225 7.25 -18.58 4.59
N GLN A 226 7.33 -17.26 4.87
CA GLN A 226 8.60 -16.59 5.06
C GLN A 226 9.29 -17.12 6.30
N ARG A 227 10.44 -17.74 6.14
CA ARG A 227 11.29 -18.20 7.26
C ARG A 227 12.04 -17.03 7.87
N LEU A 228 12.47 -17.18 9.11
CA LEU A 228 13.40 -16.23 9.72
C LEU A 228 14.74 -16.31 8.99
N GLU A 229 15.09 -15.23 8.31
CA GLU A 229 16.35 -15.08 7.58
C GLU A 229 16.81 -13.63 7.52
N VAL A 230 18.06 -13.45 7.22
CA VAL A 230 18.65 -12.14 6.92
C VAL A 230 18.84 -12.03 5.41
N LEU A 231 18.30 -10.99 4.80
CA LEU A 231 18.53 -10.61 3.40
C LEU A 231 19.81 -9.74 3.36
N PRO A 232 20.98 -10.30 3.02
CA PRO A 232 22.27 -9.62 3.31
C PRO A 232 22.59 -8.45 2.36
N HIS A 233 21.95 -8.42 1.20
CA HIS A 233 22.31 -7.49 0.11
C HIS A 233 21.37 -6.30 -0.02
N VAL A 234 20.26 -6.29 0.71
CA VAL A 234 19.30 -5.18 0.65
C VAL A 234 19.83 -3.94 1.34
N ASP A 235 19.50 -2.77 0.80
CA ASP A 235 19.79 -1.50 1.46
C ASP A 235 19.06 -1.39 2.79
N ASN A 236 19.81 -0.98 3.81
CA ASN A 236 19.25 -0.77 5.14
C ASN A 236 19.95 0.38 5.86
N ASN A 237 19.44 1.57 5.70
CA ASN A 237 19.97 2.77 6.34
C ASN A 237 19.82 2.77 7.88
N SER A 238 19.12 1.78 8.43
CA SER A 238 18.94 1.63 9.88
C SER A 238 20.02 0.77 10.55
N ARG A 239 20.90 0.15 9.75
CA ARG A 239 21.98 -0.70 10.25
C ARG A 239 23.37 -0.09 10.04
N PRO A 240 24.34 -0.34 10.95
CA PRO A 240 25.74 -0.08 10.67
C PRO A 240 26.17 -0.81 9.39
N GLY A 241 26.84 -0.10 8.47
CA GLY A 241 27.21 -0.65 7.18
C GLY A 241 26.16 -0.55 6.08
N GLY A 242 24.97 -0.05 6.40
CA GLY A 242 23.94 0.30 5.41
C GLY A 242 23.26 -0.88 4.70
N ARG A 243 23.45 -2.13 5.18
CA ARG A 243 22.97 -3.33 4.49
C ARG A 243 22.43 -4.41 5.43
N GLY A 244 21.56 -5.25 4.88
CA GLY A 244 21.00 -6.43 5.50
C GLY A 244 19.75 -6.14 6.32
N ALA A 245 18.72 -6.96 6.16
CA ALA A 245 17.46 -6.87 6.87
C ALA A 245 16.96 -8.23 7.32
N THR A 246 16.38 -8.30 8.51
CA THR A 246 15.77 -9.51 9.03
C THR A 246 14.30 -9.58 8.62
N VAL A 247 13.89 -10.71 8.05
CA VAL A 247 12.51 -10.96 7.62
C VAL A 247 12.00 -12.26 8.24
N SER A 248 10.71 -12.30 8.57
CA SER A 248 10.06 -13.51 9.10
C SER A 248 8.56 -13.41 9.07
N TYR A 249 7.86 -14.50 8.78
CA TYR A 249 6.42 -14.62 9.03
C TYR A 249 6.16 -14.76 10.53
N GLN A 250 5.11 -14.09 11.03
CA GLN A 250 4.60 -14.28 12.39
C GLN A 250 3.06 -14.34 12.34
N ALA A 251 2.52 -15.51 12.65
CA ALA A 251 1.08 -15.79 12.50
C ALA A 251 0.19 -14.85 13.31
N GLU A 252 0.58 -14.51 14.55
CA GLU A 252 -0.20 -13.62 15.43
C GLU A 252 -0.22 -12.18 14.91
N ALA A 253 0.93 -11.66 14.46
CA ALA A 253 1.04 -10.34 13.86
C ALA A 253 0.25 -10.27 12.54
N ALA A 254 0.38 -11.30 11.68
CA ALA A 254 -0.39 -11.42 10.44
C ALA A 254 -1.90 -11.38 10.70
N ALA A 255 -2.39 -12.24 11.62
CA ALA A 255 -3.80 -12.27 12.00
C ALA A 255 -4.26 -10.94 12.62
N GLY A 256 -3.39 -10.31 13.44
CA GLY A 256 -3.62 -8.97 13.98
C GLY A 256 -3.77 -7.91 12.90
N ALA A 257 -2.89 -7.94 11.88
CA ALA A 257 -2.94 -7.00 10.76
C ALA A 257 -4.25 -7.11 9.97
N PHE A 258 -4.69 -8.33 9.67
CA PHE A 258 -5.99 -8.54 9.00
C PHE A 258 -7.14 -7.94 9.82
N ARG A 259 -7.21 -8.18 11.14
CA ARG A 259 -8.26 -7.61 12.00
C ARG A 259 -8.21 -6.09 12.04
N GLN A 260 -7.02 -5.48 12.16
CA GLN A 260 -6.87 -4.03 12.20
C GLN A 260 -7.29 -3.38 10.88
N VAL A 261 -6.90 -3.96 9.74
CA VAL A 261 -7.32 -3.48 8.41
C VAL A 261 -8.84 -3.59 8.24
N GLU A 262 -9.46 -4.71 8.64
CA GLU A 262 -10.91 -4.90 8.56
C GLU A 262 -11.66 -3.83 9.35
N SER A 263 -11.26 -3.60 10.61
CA SER A 263 -11.85 -2.58 11.47
C SER A 263 -11.68 -1.17 10.89
N PHE A 264 -10.47 -0.85 10.43
CA PHE A 264 -10.16 0.48 9.88
C PHE A 264 -10.91 0.76 8.58
N LEU A 265 -10.91 -0.19 7.63
CA LEU A 265 -11.66 -0.03 6.38
C LEU A 265 -13.17 0.01 6.63
N GLY A 266 -13.68 -0.78 7.58
CA GLY A 266 -15.08 -0.74 8.01
C GLY A 266 -15.50 0.63 8.53
N ALA A 267 -14.63 1.30 9.29
CA ALA A 267 -14.91 2.66 9.80
C ALA A 267 -14.92 3.73 8.69
N HIS A 268 -14.04 3.60 7.69
CA HIS A 268 -13.80 4.68 6.72
C HIS A 268 -14.38 4.45 5.32
N LEU A 269 -14.71 3.21 4.94
CA LEU A 269 -15.25 2.88 3.61
C LEU A 269 -16.69 2.36 3.62
N ALA A 270 -17.28 1.99 4.77
CA ALA A 270 -18.60 1.36 4.83
C ALA A 270 -19.78 2.32 4.61
N ARG A 271 -19.59 3.63 4.80
CA ARG A 271 -20.68 4.64 4.76
C ARG A 271 -20.75 5.39 3.44
#